data_d751e575da1f0c30d2ea71e31beb0bb9
#
_entry.id   d751e575da1f0c30d2ea71e31beb0bb9
#
_cell.length_a   1.000
_cell.length_b   1.000
_cell.length_c   1.000
_cell.angle_alpha   90.00
_cell.angle_beta   90.00
_cell.angle_gamma   90.00
#
_symmetry.space_group_name_H-M   'P 1'
#
loop_
_entity.id
_entity.type
_entity.pdbx_description
1 polymer ?
#
loop_
_entity_poly.entity_id
_entity_poly.type
_entity_poly.pdbx_seq_one_letter_code
_entity_poly.pdbx_strand_id
1 'polypeptide(L)'
;MLPPFLKEVLGNCISEDDRDMMLMGTLTCISATLQNVVGEYNHDDWHPMLYFFVMADAGMGKDSLKYCREIVAPIHNELREASEQLMKQYKESKRESKPGEKDTSYVNEAPHRRTLFIPTNSSAASVIQQLDNNGGVGLIFDTECDTLSAILKSEYGDYSTIIRKSYHHEPIDLSRRKDDEYRVIERPMLAICLSGTPGQLYTLTPQAEDGTFSRITCYHIPFKAEFRDVLVESINHNYDNYTLRGRFFQLGKLYKQRRESFFRGGSYRIVIPQEYCKEFNEHFRQMNQEVVDDISHDMQSVVRRLAFTVFRIMMVLTSIRFMDEISNPSAMTPKDGSRIVIRCSRDDFDIAMAIGDVLIYHTVYCYAHLPQSKVTTNGQGEIITKKSKMEQLLAALPNKFDRETYRAVSMKHGYPVSTTAKWINDYVRQGRLEHSSQNCYRKL
;
A
#
# COMPACT_ATOMS: atom_id res chain seq x y z
N MET A 1 19.66 8.39 0.55
CA MET A 1 19.88 7.77 1.88
C MET A 1 18.57 7.83 2.68
N LEU A 2 18.11 6.69 3.30
CA LEU A 2 16.87 6.65 4.10
C LEU A 2 16.85 7.69 5.24
N PRO A 3 15.67 8.26 5.60
CA PRO A 3 15.51 9.07 6.80
C PRO A 3 16.05 8.36 8.05
N PRO A 4 16.70 9.08 9.00
CA PRO A 4 17.29 8.49 10.21
C PRO A 4 16.32 7.62 11.01
N PHE A 5 15.09 8.07 11.21
CA PHE A 5 14.05 7.31 11.90
C PHE A 5 13.79 5.95 11.24
N LEU A 6 13.67 5.91 9.91
CA LEU A 6 13.44 4.64 9.20
C LEU A 6 14.65 3.72 9.26
N LYS A 7 15.88 4.24 9.27
CA LYS A 7 17.09 3.42 9.50
C LYS A 7 17.06 2.73 10.87
N GLU A 8 16.61 3.44 11.89
CA GLU A 8 16.48 2.91 13.24
C GLU A 8 15.41 1.81 13.31
N VAL A 9 14.24 2.03 12.66
CA VAL A 9 13.20 1.00 12.53
C VAL A 9 13.76 -0.26 11.85
N LEU A 10 14.40 -0.10 10.69
CA LEU A 10 14.91 -1.22 9.88
C LEU A 10 16.15 -1.90 10.45
N GLY A 11 16.87 -1.24 11.34
CA GLY A 11 17.98 -1.83 12.10
C GLY A 11 17.58 -2.99 13.01
N ASN A 12 16.28 -3.17 13.26
CA ASN A 12 15.73 -4.27 14.04
C ASN A 12 15.23 -5.45 13.18
N CYS A 13 15.33 -5.37 11.86
CA CYS A 13 14.90 -6.42 10.93
C CYS A 13 15.96 -7.51 10.82
N ILE A 14 15.52 -8.76 10.61
CA ILE A 14 16.38 -9.94 10.67
C ILE A 14 16.80 -10.39 9.26
N SER A 15 15.94 -10.16 8.24
CA SER A 15 16.19 -10.55 6.85
C SER A 15 15.86 -9.40 5.89
N GLU A 16 16.22 -9.56 4.62
CA GLU A 16 15.85 -8.58 3.58
C GLU A 16 14.34 -8.54 3.36
N ASP A 17 13.66 -9.69 3.29
CA ASP A 17 12.20 -9.74 3.20
C ASP A 17 11.53 -9.04 4.39
N ASP A 18 12.05 -9.22 5.61
CA ASP A 18 11.58 -8.48 6.78
C ASP A 18 11.76 -6.97 6.60
N ARG A 19 12.89 -6.52 6.03
CA ARG A 19 13.19 -5.09 5.84
C ARG A 19 12.22 -4.44 4.88
N ASP A 20 11.95 -5.08 3.74
CA ASP A 20 11.03 -4.55 2.74
C ASP A 20 9.59 -4.51 3.27
N MET A 21 9.14 -5.61 3.89
CA MET A 21 7.82 -5.68 4.52
C MET A 21 7.67 -4.64 5.63
N MET A 22 8.68 -4.52 6.52
CA MET A 22 8.66 -3.58 7.65
C MET A 22 8.76 -2.14 7.19
N LEU A 23 9.53 -1.86 6.11
CA LEU A 23 9.58 -0.53 5.50
C LEU A 23 8.19 -0.11 5.03
N MET A 24 7.56 -0.91 4.16
CA MET A 24 6.26 -0.59 3.61
C MET A 24 5.15 -0.60 4.66
N GLY A 25 5.17 -1.54 5.60
CA GLY A 25 4.24 -1.59 6.72
C GLY A 25 4.34 -0.35 7.61
N THR A 26 5.56 0.10 7.92
CA THR A 26 5.80 1.33 8.70
C THR A 26 5.35 2.57 7.94
N LEU A 27 5.70 2.71 6.65
CA LEU A 27 5.25 3.83 5.82
C LEU A 27 3.71 3.88 5.76
N THR A 28 3.06 2.72 5.63
CA THR A 28 1.59 2.62 5.60
C THR A 28 0.97 3.02 6.93
N CYS A 29 1.50 2.55 8.05
CA CYS A 29 1.01 2.95 9.37
C CYS A 29 1.20 4.45 9.63
N ILE A 30 2.37 5.01 9.28
CA ILE A 30 2.66 6.44 9.40
C ILE A 30 1.73 7.26 8.50
N SER A 31 1.46 6.82 7.28
CA SER A 31 0.60 7.52 6.33
C SER A 31 -0.77 7.86 6.93
N ALA A 32 -1.36 6.95 7.71
CA ALA A 32 -2.63 7.14 8.40
C ALA A 32 -2.62 8.29 9.45
N THR A 33 -1.45 8.83 9.75
CA THR A 33 -1.28 9.88 10.77
C THR A 33 -0.84 11.22 10.18
N LEU A 34 -0.82 11.36 8.85
CA LEU A 34 -0.35 12.54 8.12
C LEU A 34 -1.51 13.30 7.45
N GLN A 35 -2.66 13.42 8.13
CA GLN A 35 -3.85 14.10 7.60
C GLN A 35 -3.64 15.59 7.33
N ASN A 36 -2.59 16.22 7.88
CA ASN A 36 -2.23 17.62 7.63
C ASN A 36 -1.25 17.80 6.45
N VAL A 37 -0.93 16.72 5.72
CA VAL A 37 -0.03 16.72 4.56
C VAL A 37 -0.85 16.54 3.29
N VAL A 38 -0.57 17.35 2.28
CA VAL A 38 -1.10 17.21 0.92
C VAL A 38 0.03 17.32 -0.11
N GLY A 39 -0.22 16.75 -1.28
CA GLY A 39 0.60 16.94 -2.47
C GLY A 39 -0.29 16.98 -3.69
N GLU A 40 0.16 17.65 -4.75
CA GLU A 40 -0.59 17.75 -6.01
C GLU A 40 -0.22 16.59 -6.95
N TYR A 41 -1.24 15.86 -7.41
CA TYR A 41 -1.12 14.82 -8.43
C TYR A 41 -2.28 14.95 -9.41
N ASN A 42 -1.98 15.10 -10.69
CA ASN A 42 -2.97 15.26 -11.75
C ASN A 42 -3.98 16.41 -11.46
N HIS A 43 -3.44 17.57 -11.04
CA HIS A 43 -4.18 18.83 -10.76
C HIS A 43 -5.14 18.78 -9.56
N ASP A 44 -5.01 17.79 -8.67
CA ASP A 44 -5.78 17.71 -7.44
C ASP A 44 -4.89 17.49 -6.22
N ASP A 45 -5.39 17.87 -5.04
CA ASP A 45 -4.70 17.73 -3.75
C ASP A 45 -5.01 16.37 -3.12
N TRP A 46 -3.98 15.61 -2.79
CA TRP A 46 -4.07 14.26 -2.24
C TRP A 46 -3.35 14.11 -0.92
N HIS A 47 -3.95 13.34 0.00
CA HIS A 47 -3.29 12.90 1.23
C HIS A 47 -2.46 11.62 1.02
N PRO A 48 -1.41 11.38 1.83
CA PRO A 48 -0.46 10.28 1.60
C PRO A 48 -0.95 8.90 2.09
N MET A 49 -2.24 8.60 1.98
CA MET A 49 -2.81 7.34 2.50
C MET A 49 -2.40 6.14 1.65
N LEU A 50 -1.78 5.14 2.25
CA LEU A 50 -1.24 3.95 1.58
C LEU A 50 -2.10 2.72 1.85
N TYR A 51 -2.19 1.83 0.85
CA TYR A 51 -2.83 0.52 0.92
C TYR A 51 -1.80 -0.56 0.61
N PHE A 52 -1.51 -1.40 1.57
CA PHE A 52 -0.44 -2.39 1.50
C PHE A 52 -0.92 -3.76 1.98
N PHE A 53 -0.56 -4.80 1.24
CA PHE A 53 -0.87 -6.19 1.55
C PHE A 53 0.38 -7.07 1.43
N VAL A 54 0.68 -7.83 2.47
CA VAL A 54 1.75 -8.84 2.46
C VAL A 54 1.14 -10.21 2.22
N MET A 55 1.48 -10.82 1.10
CA MET A 55 1.08 -12.19 0.76
C MET A 55 2.19 -13.18 1.10
N ALA A 56 1.91 -14.18 1.92
CA ALA A 56 2.82 -15.26 2.23
C ALA A 56 2.07 -16.50 2.69
N ASP A 57 2.66 -17.67 2.46
CA ASP A 57 2.15 -18.91 3.03
C ASP A 57 2.20 -18.91 4.57
N ALA A 58 1.50 -19.82 5.20
CA ALA A 58 1.53 -19.96 6.64
C ALA A 58 2.95 -20.28 7.14
N GLY A 59 3.41 -19.59 8.17
CA GLY A 59 4.74 -19.80 8.77
C GLY A 59 5.91 -19.11 8.06
N MET A 60 5.69 -18.34 6.97
CA MET A 60 6.76 -17.69 6.19
C MET A 60 7.21 -16.32 6.72
N GLY A 61 6.96 -16.01 7.97
CA GLY A 61 7.57 -14.83 8.63
C GLY A 61 6.80 -13.52 8.49
N LYS A 62 5.60 -13.50 7.85
CA LYS A 62 4.75 -12.30 7.73
C LYS A 62 4.32 -11.72 9.09
N ASP A 63 4.47 -12.46 10.19
CA ASP A 63 4.06 -12.07 11.53
C ASP A 63 4.84 -10.85 12.07
N SER A 64 6.02 -10.58 11.52
CA SER A 64 6.81 -9.40 11.89
C SER A 64 6.09 -8.09 11.54
N LEU A 65 5.18 -8.10 10.56
CA LEU A 65 4.37 -6.93 10.19
C LEU A 65 3.65 -6.31 11.40
N LYS A 66 3.25 -7.13 12.39
CA LYS A 66 2.58 -6.66 13.62
C LYS A 66 3.35 -5.56 14.37
N TYR A 67 4.68 -5.53 14.24
CA TYR A 67 5.50 -4.53 14.91
C TYR A 67 5.35 -3.13 14.28
N CYS A 68 5.00 -3.03 13.01
CA CYS A 68 4.73 -1.73 12.37
C CYS A 68 3.58 -0.99 13.04
N ARG A 69 2.58 -1.72 13.57
CA ARG A 69 1.46 -1.16 14.32
C ARG A 69 1.91 -0.42 15.57
N GLU A 70 2.99 -0.90 16.23
CA GLU A 70 3.50 -0.32 17.47
C GLU A 70 4.06 1.10 17.27
N ILE A 71 4.47 1.45 16.03
CA ILE A 71 4.94 2.81 15.69
C ILE A 71 3.85 3.86 15.88
N VAL A 72 2.59 3.51 15.61
CA VAL A 72 1.47 4.45 15.72
C VAL A 72 0.53 4.12 16.90
N ALA A 73 0.81 3.04 17.64
CA ALA A 73 0.03 2.64 18.80
C ALA A 73 -0.03 3.73 19.90
N PRO A 74 1.02 4.53 20.19
CA PRO A 74 0.93 5.62 21.16
C PRO A 74 -0.10 6.69 20.77
N ILE A 75 -0.27 6.96 19.47
CA ILE A 75 -1.28 7.92 18.95
C ILE A 75 -2.70 7.34 19.14
N HIS A 76 -2.87 6.05 18.79
CA HIS A 76 -4.15 5.36 19.00
C HIS A 76 -4.56 5.34 20.46
N ASN A 77 -3.62 5.04 21.37
CA ASN A 77 -3.87 4.98 22.81
C ASN A 77 -4.31 6.35 23.35
N GLU A 78 -3.65 7.43 22.95
CA GLU A 78 -4.03 8.79 23.33
C GLU A 78 -5.45 9.14 22.90
N LEU A 79 -5.80 8.89 21.62
CA LEU A 79 -7.16 9.14 21.12
C LEU A 79 -8.22 8.35 21.90
N ARG A 80 -7.92 7.09 22.19
CA ARG A 80 -8.82 6.22 22.96
C ARG A 80 -8.99 6.72 24.40
N GLU A 81 -7.88 6.98 25.09
CA GLU A 81 -7.89 7.42 26.49
C GLU A 81 -8.60 8.77 26.64
N ALA A 82 -8.33 9.73 25.75
CA ALA A 82 -9.02 11.01 25.74
C ALA A 82 -10.54 10.84 25.54
N SER A 83 -10.95 9.93 24.64
CA SER A 83 -12.37 9.64 24.41
C SER A 83 -13.02 8.95 25.60
N GLU A 84 -12.32 8.04 26.27
CA GLU A 84 -12.81 7.37 27.47
C GLU A 84 -12.98 8.35 28.66
N GLN A 85 -12.06 9.29 28.80
CA GLN A 85 -12.16 10.37 29.83
C GLN A 85 -13.37 11.28 29.58
N LEU A 86 -13.54 11.76 28.32
CA LEU A 86 -14.70 12.58 27.95
C LEU A 86 -16.03 11.83 28.18
N MET A 87 -16.09 10.54 27.83
CA MET A 87 -17.28 9.73 28.06
C MET A 87 -17.58 9.54 29.57
N LYS A 88 -16.53 9.40 30.37
CA LYS A 88 -16.69 9.31 31.85
C LYS A 88 -17.26 10.60 32.41
N GLN A 89 -16.70 11.76 32.05
CA GLN A 89 -17.19 13.08 32.45
C GLN A 89 -18.64 13.30 32.03
N TYR A 90 -19.01 12.94 30.83
CA TYR A 90 -20.39 13.03 30.33
C TYR A 90 -21.36 12.17 31.15
N LYS A 91 -20.95 10.93 31.49
CA LYS A 91 -21.81 10.05 32.35
C LYS A 91 -21.94 10.58 33.78
N GLU A 92 -20.91 11.17 34.34
CA GLU A 92 -20.93 11.81 35.67
C GLU A 92 -21.84 13.03 35.66
N SER A 93 -21.71 13.94 34.69
CA SER A 93 -22.59 15.13 34.59
C SER A 93 -24.07 14.76 34.43
N LYS A 94 -24.38 13.70 33.63
CA LYS A 94 -25.76 13.21 33.52
C LYS A 94 -26.33 12.58 34.80
N ARG A 95 -25.49 12.06 35.67
CA ARG A 95 -25.94 11.52 36.98
C ARG A 95 -26.22 12.62 38.02
N GLU A 96 -25.51 13.74 37.88
CA GLU A 96 -25.66 14.90 38.81
C GLU A 96 -26.83 15.80 38.44
N SER A 97 -27.29 15.77 37.17
CA SER A 97 -28.46 16.52 36.69
C SER A 97 -29.74 15.91 37.28
N LYS A 98 -30.49 16.68 38.09
CA LYS A 98 -31.77 16.25 38.67
C LYS A 98 -32.85 16.16 37.56
N PRO A 99 -33.78 15.19 37.67
CA PRO A 99 -34.94 15.14 36.76
C PRO A 99 -35.80 16.41 36.93
N GLY A 100 -35.84 17.24 35.86
CA GLY A 100 -36.68 18.45 35.81
C GLY A 100 -35.93 19.79 35.69
N GLU A 101 -34.63 19.87 35.90
CA GLU A 101 -33.86 21.05 35.55
C GLU A 101 -33.58 21.03 34.05
N LYS A 102 -34.02 22.07 33.32
CA LYS A 102 -33.58 22.28 31.93
C LYS A 102 -32.08 22.54 31.95
N ASP A 103 -31.32 21.50 31.61
CA ASP A 103 -29.88 21.57 31.48
C ASP A 103 -29.54 22.64 30.42
N THR A 104 -29.09 23.81 30.86
CA THR A 104 -28.60 24.89 29.99
C THR A 104 -27.15 24.66 29.54
N SER A 105 -26.56 23.53 29.94
CA SER A 105 -25.24 23.12 29.42
C SER A 105 -25.38 22.59 27.98
N TYR A 106 -24.65 23.19 27.05
CA TYR A 106 -24.66 22.93 25.59
C TYR A 106 -24.14 21.53 25.19
N VAL A 107 -24.08 20.54 26.07
CA VAL A 107 -23.54 19.20 25.77
C VAL A 107 -24.67 18.17 25.87
N ASN A 108 -25.61 18.22 24.91
CA ASN A 108 -26.69 17.23 24.82
C ASN A 108 -26.28 15.91 24.13
N GLU A 109 -25.16 15.88 23.39
CA GLU A 109 -24.72 14.70 22.67
C GLU A 109 -23.58 13.99 23.41
N ALA A 110 -23.64 12.65 23.43
CA ALA A 110 -22.55 11.85 23.97
C ALA A 110 -21.27 12.02 23.14
N PRO A 111 -20.11 12.22 23.79
CA PRO A 111 -18.86 12.37 23.07
C PRO A 111 -18.57 11.11 22.25
N HIS A 112 -18.09 11.31 21.01
CA HIS A 112 -17.78 10.22 20.11
C HIS A 112 -16.49 9.51 20.54
N ARG A 113 -16.47 8.18 20.38
CA ARG A 113 -15.27 7.40 20.59
C ARG A 113 -14.33 7.56 19.40
N ARG A 114 -13.14 8.09 19.64
CA ARG A 114 -12.11 8.29 18.62
C ARG A 114 -11.03 7.22 18.75
N THR A 115 -10.67 6.60 17.64
CA THR A 115 -9.61 5.58 17.56
C THR A 115 -8.94 5.66 16.20
N LEU A 116 -7.61 5.48 16.13
CA LEU A 116 -6.89 5.40 14.87
C LEU A 116 -7.16 4.05 14.18
N PHE A 117 -7.07 2.94 14.95
CA PHE A 117 -7.29 1.60 14.39
C PHE A 117 -8.78 1.30 14.27
N ILE A 118 -9.19 0.90 13.07
CA ILE A 118 -10.52 0.39 12.76
C ILE A 118 -10.43 -1.14 12.76
N PRO A 119 -11.18 -1.84 13.64
CA PRO A 119 -11.15 -3.31 13.67
C PRO A 119 -11.66 -3.93 12.38
N THR A 120 -11.00 -4.98 11.91
CA THR A 120 -11.36 -5.70 10.68
C THR A 120 -12.69 -6.42 10.75
N ASN A 121 -13.20 -6.70 11.96
CA ASN A 121 -14.53 -7.28 12.19
C ASN A 121 -15.65 -6.23 12.23
N SER A 122 -15.39 -4.97 11.88
CA SER A 122 -16.40 -3.92 11.82
C SER A 122 -17.31 -4.07 10.60
N SER A 123 -18.62 -3.85 10.75
CA SER A 123 -19.52 -3.73 9.60
C SER A 123 -19.20 -2.45 8.81
N ALA A 124 -19.59 -2.40 7.53
CA ALA A 124 -19.41 -1.22 6.68
C ALA A 124 -19.88 0.08 7.35
N ALA A 125 -21.06 0.04 7.96
CA ALA A 125 -21.61 1.18 8.69
C ALA A 125 -20.79 1.55 9.94
N SER A 126 -20.24 0.57 10.66
CA SER A 126 -19.36 0.83 11.80
C SER A 126 -18.03 1.46 11.35
N VAL A 127 -17.49 1.08 10.18
CA VAL A 127 -16.32 1.73 9.60
C VAL A 127 -16.59 3.19 9.28
N ILE A 128 -17.72 3.48 8.62
CA ILE A 128 -18.13 4.87 8.31
C ILE A 128 -18.27 5.68 9.59
N GLN A 129 -18.94 5.13 10.60
CA GLN A 129 -19.10 5.79 11.89
C GLN A 129 -17.76 6.07 12.59
N GLN A 130 -16.81 5.10 12.57
CA GLN A 130 -15.49 5.29 13.17
C GLN A 130 -14.66 6.33 12.42
N LEU A 131 -14.71 6.33 11.08
CA LEU A 131 -14.07 7.36 10.26
C LEU A 131 -14.65 8.74 10.57
N ASP A 132 -15.97 8.89 10.58
CA ASP A 132 -16.66 10.14 10.89
C ASP A 132 -16.26 10.66 12.29
N ASN A 133 -16.36 9.81 13.30
CA ASN A 133 -15.98 10.14 14.67
C ASN A 133 -14.53 10.62 14.82
N ASN A 134 -13.63 10.20 13.90
CA ASN A 134 -12.22 10.56 13.91
C ASN A 134 -11.85 11.58 12.80
N GLY A 135 -12.83 12.35 12.31
CA GLY A 135 -12.58 13.39 11.29
C GLY A 135 -12.14 12.84 9.93
N GLY A 136 -12.68 11.69 9.56
CA GLY A 136 -12.39 11.01 8.29
C GLY A 136 -11.13 10.14 8.29
N VAL A 137 -10.37 10.10 9.40
CA VAL A 137 -9.06 9.42 9.48
C VAL A 137 -9.19 8.02 10.07
N GLY A 138 -8.54 7.02 9.47
CA GLY A 138 -8.49 5.67 10.00
C GLY A 138 -7.37 4.80 9.43
N LEU A 139 -7.04 3.74 10.17
CA LEU A 139 -6.12 2.69 9.76
C LEU A 139 -6.76 1.32 9.99
N ILE A 140 -6.97 0.57 8.93
CA ILE A 140 -7.28 -0.85 9.01
C ILE A 140 -5.94 -1.60 9.04
N PHE A 141 -5.68 -2.31 10.12
CA PHE A 141 -4.46 -3.09 10.31
C PHE A 141 -4.80 -4.50 10.79
N ASP A 142 -4.41 -5.51 10.01
CA ASP A 142 -4.57 -6.91 10.41
C ASP A 142 -3.44 -7.77 9.83
N THR A 143 -2.95 -8.71 10.62
CA THR A 143 -1.95 -9.70 10.19
C THR A 143 -2.56 -11.03 9.76
N GLU A 144 -3.88 -11.19 9.95
CA GLU A 144 -4.67 -12.34 9.51
C GLU A 144 -5.98 -11.85 8.88
N CYS A 145 -6.01 -11.81 7.55
CA CYS A 145 -7.07 -11.17 6.77
C CYS A 145 -8.41 -11.96 6.72
N ASP A 146 -8.55 -13.03 7.51
CA ASP A 146 -9.73 -13.92 7.49
C ASP A 146 -11.02 -13.16 7.84
N THR A 147 -10.96 -12.33 8.86
CA THR A 147 -12.12 -11.59 9.35
C THR A 147 -12.63 -10.57 8.34
N LEU A 148 -11.73 -9.81 7.72
CA LEU A 148 -12.08 -8.84 6.68
C LEU A 148 -12.62 -9.56 5.44
N SER A 149 -12.02 -10.68 5.07
CA SER A 149 -12.47 -11.52 3.96
C SER A 149 -13.87 -12.06 4.16
N ALA A 150 -14.25 -12.43 5.39
CA ALA A 150 -15.58 -12.90 5.74
C ALA A 150 -16.63 -11.76 5.63
N ILE A 151 -16.27 -10.55 6.05
CA ILE A 151 -17.17 -9.38 6.00
C ILE A 151 -17.40 -8.90 4.58
N LEU A 152 -16.37 -8.92 3.73
CA LEU A 152 -16.53 -8.57 2.30
C LEU A 152 -17.50 -9.50 1.56
N LYS A 153 -17.66 -10.72 2.03
CA LYS A 153 -18.65 -11.69 1.49
C LYS A 153 -20.05 -11.52 2.04
N SER A 154 -20.22 -10.74 3.14
CA SER A 154 -21.53 -10.58 3.77
C SER A 154 -22.40 -9.62 2.96
N GLU A 155 -23.69 -9.93 2.83
CA GLU A 155 -24.70 -9.15 2.08
C GLU A 155 -25.00 -7.76 2.71
N TYR A 156 -24.42 -7.42 3.86
CA TYR A 156 -24.73 -6.23 4.65
C TYR A 156 -23.79 -5.06 4.42
N GLY A 157 -23.52 -4.71 3.18
CA GLY A 157 -22.85 -3.45 2.84
C GLY A 157 -21.61 -3.64 1.98
N ASP A 158 -21.46 -2.76 1.01
CA ASP A 158 -20.37 -2.77 0.05
C ASP A 158 -19.09 -2.16 0.68
N TYR A 159 -18.37 -2.97 1.44
CA TYR A 159 -17.10 -2.59 2.04
C TYR A 159 -16.05 -2.22 0.97
N SER A 160 -16.13 -2.85 -0.22
CA SER A 160 -15.23 -2.56 -1.34
C SER A 160 -15.43 -1.13 -1.86
N THR A 161 -16.66 -0.63 -1.84
CA THR A 161 -16.95 0.77 -2.18
C THR A 161 -16.32 1.74 -1.20
N ILE A 162 -16.34 1.46 0.12
CA ILE A 162 -15.66 2.29 1.14
C ILE A 162 -14.16 2.35 0.83
N ILE A 163 -13.52 1.20 0.59
CA ILE A 163 -12.09 1.11 0.25
C ILE A 163 -11.78 1.93 -1.01
N ARG A 164 -12.57 1.76 -2.09
CA ARG A 164 -12.36 2.44 -3.37
C ARG A 164 -12.56 3.94 -3.29
N LYS A 165 -13.63 4.41 -2.63
CA LYS A 165 -13.91 5.83 -2.41
C LYS A 165 -12.85 6.47 -1.50
N SER A 166 -12.48 5.82 -0.40
CA SER A 166 -11.43 6.33 0.51
C SER A 166 -10.07 6.44 -0.17
N TYR A 167 -9.74 5.54 -1.10
CA TYR A 167 -8.48 5.62 -1.85
C TYR A 167 -8.37 6.92 -2.66
N HIS A 168 -9.49 7.41 -3.19
CA HIS A 168 -9.58 8.65 -3.96
C HIS A 168 -10.10 9.84 -3.14
N HIS A 169 -10.24 9.71 -1.81
CA HIS A 169 -10.82 10.74 -0.95
C HIS A 169 -12.19 11.23 -1.43
N GLU A 170 -12.95 10.36 -2.12
CA GLU A 170 -14.31 10.64 -2.59
C GLU A 170 -15.30 10.57 -1.42
N PRO A 171 -16.34 11.39 -1.39
CA PRO A 171 -17.32 11.41 -0.30
C PRO A 171 -17.96 10.04 -0.05
N ILE A 172 -18.09 9.70 1.23
CA ILE A 172 -18.80 8.50 1.69
C ILE A 172 -19.96 8.95 2.55
N ASP A 173 -21.14 8.46 2.22
CA ASP A 173 -22.39 8.74 2.93
C ASP A 173 -22.99 7.47 3.53
N LEU A 174 -23.64 7.63 4.67
CA LEU A 174 -24.43 6.62 5.34
C LEU A 174 -25.79 7.21 5.67
N SER A 175 -26.86 6.58 5.16
CA SER A 175 -28.23 6.92 5.53
C SER A 175 -28.93 5.70 6.11
N ARG A 176 -29.50 5.82 7.29
CA ARG A 176 -30.28 4.76 7.94
C ARG A 176 -31.65 5.29 8.35
N ARG A 177 -32.71 4.58 7.96
CA ARG A 177 -34.08 4.90 8.37
C ARG A 177 -34.32 4.74 9.86
N LYS A 178 -33.63 3.77 10.49
CA LYS A 178 -33.66 3.60 11.93
C LYS A 178 -32.82 4.71 12.56
N ASP A 179 -33.41 5.48 13.43
CA ASP A 179 -32.79 6.61 14.15
C ASP A 179 -32.54 7.89 13.32
N ASP A 180 -33.07 7.96 12.08
CA ASP A 180 -32.89 9.10 11.13
C ASP A 180 -31.41 9.53 10.99
N GLU A 181 -30.51 8.53 10.96
CA GLU A 181 -29.07 8.76 10.94
C GLU A 181 -28.60 9.08 9.52
N TYR A 182 -28.00 10.27 9.35
CA TYR A 182 -27.33 10.69 8.13
C TYR A 182 -25.90 11.18 8.47
N ARG A 183 -24.90 10.57 7.82
CA ARG A 183 -23.48 10.93 7.96
C ARG A 183 -22.85 11.10 6.61
N VAL A 184 -21.99 12.10 6.46
CA VAL A 184 -21.19 12.33 5.27
C VAL A 184 -19.74 12.58 5.68
N ILE A 185 -18.83 11.84 5.09
CA ILE A 185 -17.38 12.06 5.21
C ILE A 185 -16.92 12.59 3.87
N GLU A 186 -16.73 13.90 3.78
CA GLU A 186 -16.39 14.58 2.53
C GLU A 186 -15.04 14.13 1.95
N ARG A 187 -14.04 13.90 2.81
CA ARG A 187 -12.69 13.46 2.41
C ARG A 187 -12.19 12.36 3.33
N PRO A 188 -12.57 11.11 3.13
CA PRO A 188 -12.09 9.99 3.93
C PRO A 188 -10.59 9.77 3.70
N MET A 189 -9.83 9.64 4.79
CA MET A 189 -8.39 9.42 4.84
C MET A 189 -8.12 8.07 5.51
N LEU A 190 -8.36 7.00 4.75
CA LEU A 190 -8.17 5.62 5.21
C LEU A 190 -6.83 5.09 4.70
N ALA A 191 -6.03 4.51 5.58
CA ALA A 191 -4.91 3.66 5.21
C ALA A 191 -5.22 2.20 5.52
N ILE A 192 -4.60 1.27 4.79
CA ILE A 192 -4.85 -0.17 4.93
C ILE A 192 -3.50 -0.90 4.94
N CYS A 193 -3.23 -1.69 5.98
CA CYS A 193 -2.04 -2.52 6.11
C CYS A 193 -2.46 -3.92 6.54
N LEU A 194 -2.36 -4.87 5.65
CA LEU A 194 -2.85 -6.23 5.85
C LEU A 194 -1.78 -7.26 5.53
N SER A 195 -1.90 -8.45 6.12
CA SER A 195 -1.22 -9.63 5.62
C SER A 195 -2.13 -10.85 5.60
N GLY A 196 -1.81 -11.79 4.72
CA GLY A 196 -2.59 -12.99 4.56
C GLY A 196 -1.95 -14.03 3.66
N THR A 197 -2.60 -15.17 3.54
CA THR A 197 -2.28 -16.22 2.58
C THR A 197 -2.81 -15.89 1.18
N PRO A 198 -2.35 -16.57 0.12
CA PRO A 198 -2.93 -16.40 -1.22
C PRO A 198 -4.46 -16.57 -1.24
N GLY A 199 -5.01 -17.57 -0.53
CA GLY A 199 -6.45 -17.78 -0.45
C GLY A 199 -7.23 -16.64 0.20
N GLN A 200 -6.62 -15.96 1.18
CA GLN A 200 -7.19 -14.77 1.84
C GLN A 200 -7.17 -13.55 0.90
N LEU A 201 -6.09 -13.35 0.14
CA LEU A 201 -6.03 -12.31 -0.90
C LEU A 201 -7.13 -12.52 -1.96
N TYR A 202 -7.34 -13.76 -2.40
CA TYR A 202 -8.40 -14.07 -3.37
C TYR A 202 -9.79 -13.78 -2.85
N THR A 203 -9.98 -13.93 -1.55
CA THR A 203 -11.26 -13.58 -0.91
C THR A 203 -11.46 -12.06 -0.80
N LEU A 204 -10.39 -11.33 -0.51
CA LEU A 204 -10.38 -9.86 -0.44
C LEU A 204 -10.62 -9.23 -1.82
N THR A 205 -10.11 -9.86 -2.89
CA THR A 205 -10.19 -9.36 -4.26
C THR A 205 -10.64 -10.47 -5.21
N PRO A 206 -11.93 -10.89 -5.13
CA PRO A 206 -12.43 -12.04 -5.89
C PRO A 206 -12.44 -11.81 -7.40
N GLN A 207 -12.46 -10.55 -7.83
CA GLN A 207 -12.43 -10.15 -9.24
C GLN A 207 -11.32 -9.10 -9.44
N ALA A 208 -10.38 -9.40 -10.32
CA ALA A 208 -9.32 -8.46 -10.67
C ALA A 208 -9.87 -7.15 -11.28
N GLU A 209 -11.05 -7.21 -11.88
CA GLU A 209 -11.72 -6.11 -12.58
C GLU A 209 -12.50 -5.16 -11.65
N ASP A 210 -12.81 -5.53 -10.40
CA ASP A 210 -13.58 -4.70 -9.46
C ASP A 210 -12.84 -3.41 -9.02
N GLY A 211 -11.58 -3.32 -9.37
CA GLY A 211 -10.73 -2.17 -9.09
C GLY A 211 -10.16 -2.14 -7.66
N THR A 212 -10.54 -3.04 -6.77
CA THR A 212 -10.00 -3.11 -5.39
C THR A 212 -8.56 -3.57 -5.41
N PHE A 213 -8.25 -4.67 -6.14
CA PHE A 213 -6.90 -5.19 -6.26
C PHE A 213 -5.90 -4.13 -6.72
N SER A 214 -6.22 -3.41 -7.79
CA SER A 214 -5.30 -2.42 -8.38
C SER A 214 -5.00 -1.20 -7.48
N ARG A 215 -5.74 -1.02 -6.37
CA ARG A 215 -5.49 0.01 -5.36
C ARG A 215 -4.61 -0.47 -4.21
N ILE A 216 -4.49 -1.79 -4.05
CA ILE A 216 -3.69 -2.41 -2.99
C ILE A 216 -2.33 -2.76 -3.57
N THR A 217 -1.27 -2.26 -2.97
CA THR A 217 0.09 -2.63 -3.35
C THR A 217 0.46 -3.91 -2.62
N CYS A 218 0.85 -4.93 -3.36
CA CYS A 218 1.17 -6.24 -2.80
C CYS A 218 2.68 -6.46 -2.67
N TYR A 219 3.08 -7.13 -1.60
CA TYR A 219 4.42 -7.68 -1.41
C TYR A 219 4.30 -9.17 -1.15
N HIS A 220 4.98 -10.00 -1.92
CA HIS A 220 4.99 -11.45 -1.78
C HIS A 220 6.26 -11.92 -1.10
N ILE A 221 6.14 -12.66 0.00
CA ILE A 221 7.25 -13.37 0.63
C ILE A 221 7.28 -14.77 0.05
N PRO A 222 8.38 -15.16 -0.66
CA PRO A 222 8.47 -16.46 -1.29
C PRO A 222 8.56 -17.59 -0.25
N PHE A 223 8.09 -18.77 -0.64
CA PHE A 223 8.24 -19.97 0.18
C PHE A 223 9.73 -20.31 0.38
N LYS A 224 10.12 -20.54 1.62
CA LYS A 224 11.46 -21.02 2.00
C LYS A 224 11.32 -22.32 2.78
N ALA A 225 11.92 -23.40 2.27
CA ALA A 225 11.86 -24.73 2.92
C ALA A 225 12.75 -24.81 4.17
N GLU A 226 13.69 -23.90 4.31
CA GLU A 226 14.64 -23.90 5.43
C GLU A 226 13.95 -23.51 6.75
N PHE A 227 14.21 -24.29 7.80
CA PHE A 227 13.80 -23.91 9.15
C PHE A 227 14.69 -22.76 9.64
N ARG A 228 14.06 -21.67 10.06
CA ARG A 228 14.78 -20.52 10.60
C ARG A 228 15.15 -20.76 12.06
N ASP A 229 16.42 -20.48 12.42
CA ASP A 229 16.85 -20.49 13.80
C ASP A 229 16.09 -19.43 14.62
N VAL A 230 15.26 -19.90 15.55
CA VAL A 230 14.41 -19.04 16.40
C VAL A 230 14.96 -18.87 17.81
N LEU A 231 15.86 -19.79 18.22
CA LEU A 231 16.57 -19.71 19.49
C LEU A 231 17.97 -19.18 19.22
N VAL A 232 18.16 -17.89 19.38
CA VAL A 232 19.45 -17.23 19.25
C VAL A 232 19.97 -16.96 20.65
N GLU A 233 21.22 -17.37 20.92
CA GLU A 233 21.89 -17.08 22.18
C GLU A 233 22.04 -15.56 22.31
N SER A 234 21.39 -14.98 23.33
CA SER A 234 21.31 -13.53 23.52
C SER A 234 22.53 -12.92 24.19
N ILE A 235 23.72 -13.51 23.96
CA ILE A 235 24.98 -13.15 24.64
C ILE A 235 25.43 -11.69 24.36
N ASN A 236 25.03 -11.09 23.27
CA ASN A 236 25.51 -9.77 22.85
C ASN A 236 24.41 -8.67 22.75
N HIS A 237 23.23 -8.92 23.20
CA HIS A 237 22.26 -7.84 23.33
C HIS A 237 22.56 -7.10 24.64
N ASN A 238 23.07 -5.88 24.57
CA ASN A 238 22.86 -4.92 25.65
C ASN A 238 21.40 -5.05 26.01
N TYR A 239 21.10 -5.64 27.15
CA TYR A 239 19.76 -5.86 27.69
C TYR A 239 19.11 -4.51 28.01
N ASP A 240 18.80 -3.73 26.98
CA ASP A 240 17.68 -2.82 27.07
C ASP A 240 16.47 -3.72 27.28
N ASN A 241 15.86 -3.61 28.44
CA ASN A 241 14.77 -4.44 28.96
C ASN A 241 13.53 -4.57 28.07
N TYR A 242 13.69 -4.45 26.75
CA TYR A 242 12.59 -4.41 25.79
C TYR A 242 12.64 -5.62 24.83
N THR A 243 11.52 -6.33 24.76
CA THR A 243 11.23 -7.23 23.66
C THR A 243 11.24 -6.45 22.35
N LEU A 244 11.33 -7.11 21.18
CA LEU A 244 11.24 -6.46 19.87
C LEU A 244 9.98 -5.57 19.78
N ARG A 245 8.81 -6.05 20.26
CA ARG A 245 7.59 -5.26 20.37
C ARG A 245 7.78 -4.00 21.22
N GLY A 246 8.46 -4.13 22.36
CA GLY A 246 8.73 -3.00 23.24
C GLY A 246 9.63 -1.95 22.58
N ARG A 247 10.64 -2.37 21.79
CA ARG A 247 11.51 -1.46 21.02
C ARG A 247 10.70 -0.67 19.99
N PHE A 248 9.87 -1.34 19.22
CA PHE A 248 8.98 -0.66 18.25
C PHE A 248 8.00 0.30 18.93
N PHE A 249 7.50 -0.03 20.10
CA PHE A 249 6.66 0.87 20.88
C PHE A 249 7.43 2.11 21.39
N GLN A 250 8.72 1.98 21.78
CA GLN A 250 9.56 3.13 22.11
C GLN A 250 9.82 4.02 20.87
N LEU A 251 10.11 3.42 19.72
CA LEU A 251 10.18 4.13 18.45
C LEU A 251 8.86 4.86 18.14
N GLY A 252 7.73 4.24 18.44
CA GLY A 252 6.41 4.86 18.32
C GLY A 252 6.22 6.07 19.22
N LYS A 253 6.74 6.06 20.46
CA LYS A 253 6.73 7.24 21.34
C LYS A 253 7.58 8.39 20.76
N LEU A 254 8.77 8.07 20.23
CA LEU A 254 9.62 9.05 19.55
C LEU A 254 8.92 9.63 18.32
N TYR A 255 8.32 8.77 17.50
CA TYR A 255 7.54 9.20 16.34
C TYR A 255 6.37 10.11 16.76
N LYS A 256 5.59 9.72 17.77
CA LYS A 256 4.48 10.53 18.30
C LYS A 256 4.95 11.92 18.69
N GLN A 257 6.04 12.04 19.45
CA GLN A 257 6.60 13.33 19.87
C GLN A 257 6.98 14.22 18.68
N ARG A 258 7.66 13.66 17.67
CA ARG A 258 8.03 14.38 16.44
C ARG A 258 6.79 14.82 15.65
N ARG A 259 5.82 13.92 15.52
CA ARG A 259 4.55 14.19 14.86
C ARG A 259 3.75 15.31 15.55
N GLU A 260 3.71 15.34 16.88
CA GLU A 260 3.04 16.41 17.62
C GLU A 260 3.68 17.78 17.35
N SER A 261 5.02 17.83 17.28
CA SER A 261 5.73 19.03 16.88
C SER A 261 5.40 19.42 15.45
N PHE A 262 5.37 18.47 14.53
CA PHE A 262 4.97 18.65 13.13
C PHE A 262 3.54 19.19 13.01
N PHE A 263 2.58 18.63 13.75
CA PHE A 263 1.19 19.11 13.74
C PHE A 263 1.04 20.53 14.28
N ARG A 264 1.81 20.92 15.30
CA ARG A 264 1.84 22.31 15.80
C ARG A 264 2.34 23.31 14.76
N GLY A 265 3.16 22.89 13.80
CA GLY A 265 3.58 23.69 12.66
C GLY A 265 2.46 24.01 11.66
N GLY A 266 1.33 23.28 11.70
CA GLY A 266 0.18 23.52 10.83
C GLY A 266 0.01 22.48 9.73
N SER A 267 -0.35 22.90 8.53
CA SER A 267 -0.55 22.03 7.35
C SER A 267 0.58 22.21 6.34
N TYR A 268 0.84 21.14 5.59
CA TYR A 268 2.01 21.02 4.72
C TYR A 268 1.61 20.69 3.29
N ARG A 269 2.36 21.23 2.34
CA ARG A 269 2.31 20.85 0.93
C ARG A 269 3.66 20.26 0.51
N ILE A 270 3.65 18.99 0.13
CA ILE A 270 4.82 18.35 -0.49
C ILE A 270 4.83 18.69 -1.98
N VAL A 271 5.96 19.18 -2.44
CA VAL A 271 6.18 19.54 -3.85
C VAL A 271 7.28 18.66 -4.42
N ILE A 272 6.97 17.99 -5.53
CA ILE A 272 7.96 17.24 -6.30
C ILE A 272 8.65 18.22 -7.26
N PRO A 273 9.99 18.37 -7.22
CA PRO A 273 10.73 19.23 -8.13
C PRO A 273 10.46 18.89 -9.60
N GLN A 274 10.42 19.91 -10.46
CA GLN A 274 10.06 19.73 -11.88
C GLN A 274 11.00 18.77 -12.63
N GLU A 275 12.27 18.76 -12.27
CA GLU A 275 13.26 17.83 -12.82
C GLU A 275 12.91 16.38 -12.55
N TYR A 276 12.38 16.07 -11.35
CA TYR A 276 11.96 14.71 -10.99
C TYR A 276 10.63 14.32 -11.64
N CYS A 277 9.75 15.29 -11.93
CA CYS A 277 8.47 15.01 -12.61
C CYS A 277 8.69 14.39 -14.00
N LYS A 278 9.71 14.83 -14.75
CA LYS A 278 10.02 14.27 -16.07
C LYS A 278 10.51 12.83 -15.95
N GLU A 279 11.43 12.59 -15.03
CA GLU A 279 11.99 11.26 -14.76
C GLU A 279 10.88 10.29 -14.30
N PHE A 280 10.03 10.70 -13.37
CA PHE A 280 8.88 9.94 -12.92
C PHE A 280 7.95 9.54 -14.07
N ASN A 281 7.54 10.51 -14.89
CA ASN A 281 6.60 10.25 -15.97
C ASN A 281 7.21 9.34 -17.05
N GLU A 282 8.49 9.48 -17.38
CA GLU A 282 9.16 8.61 -18.34
C GLU A 282 9.28 7.18 -17.83
N HIS A 283 9.70 7.02 -16.58
CA HIS A 283 9.82 5.72 -15.92
C HIS A 283 8.47 4.95 -15.91
N PHE A 284 7.38 5.60 -15.47
CA PHE A 284 6.08 4.93 -15.45
C PHE A 284 5.46 4.73 -16.84
N ARG A 285 5.82 5.53 -17.83
CA ARG A 285 5.43 5.30 -19.22
C ARG A 285 6.10 4.03 -19.74
N GLN A 286 7.39 3.88 -19.50
CA GLN A 286 8.16 2.70 -19.90
C GLN A 286 7.65 1.45 -19.16
N MET A 287 7.52 1.50 -17.83
CA MET A 287 6.97 0.41 -17.02
C MET A 287 5.57 -0.01 -17.50
N ASN A 288 4.69 0.96 -17.81
CA ASN A 288 3.35 0.66 -18.32
C ASN A 288 3.41 -0.07 -19.65
N GLN A 289 4.29 0.36 -20.57
CA GLN A 289 4.45 -0.29 -21.86
C GLN A 289 4.96 -1.74 -21.69
N GLU A 290 5.99 -1.95 -20.88
CA GLU A 290 6.58 -3.27 -20.63
C GLU A 290 5.58 -4.23 -19.99
N VAL A 291 4.88 -3.79 -18.95
CA VAL A 291 3.92 -4.63 -18.21
C VAL A 291 2.69 -4.96 -19.06
N VAL A 292 2.18 -3.99 -19.83
CA VAL A 292 1.02 -4.21 -20.72
C VAL A 292 1.39 -5.16 -21.86
N ASP A 293 2.56 -4.98 -22.48
CA ASP A 293 3.01 -5.79 -23.61
C ASP A 293 3.39 -7.21 -23.19
N ASP A 294 4.04 -7.36 -22.02
CA ASP A 294 4.59 -8.65 -21.59
C ASP A 294 3.61 -9.48 -20.75
N ILE A 295 2.70 -8.84 -20.01
CA ILE A 295 1.81 -9.52 -19.06
C ILE A 295 0.35 -9.49 -19.52
N SER A 296 -0.32 -8.33 -19.45
CA SER A 296 -1.72 -8.16 -19.81
C SER A 296 -2.13 -6.69 -19.87
N HIS A 297 -3.09 -6.37 -20.75
CA HIS A 297 -3.71 -5.04 -20.80
C HIS A 297 -4.40 -4.64 -19.49
N ASP A 298 -4.90 -5.61 -18.71
CA ASP A 298 -5.57 -5.36 -17.44
C ASP A 298 -4.62 -4.75 -16.39
N MET A 299 -3.31 -5.00 -16.55
CA MET A 299 -2.25 -4.47 -15.68
C MET A 299 -2.03 -2.96 -15.82
N GLN A 300 -2.54 -2.32 -16.88
CA GLN A 300 -2.43 -0.87 -17.03
C GLN A 300 -2.98 -0.11 -15.82
N SER A 301 -4.11 -0.59 -15.27
CA SER A 301 -4.73 0.03 -14.10
C SER A 301 -3.85 -0.12 -12.85
N VAL A 302 -3.10 -1.22 -12.74
CA VAL A 302 -2.16 -1.49 -11.64
C VAL A 302 -0.98 -0.54 -11.71
N VAL A 303 -0.33 -0.41 -12.89
CA VAL A 303 0.82 0.49 -13.06
C VAL A 303 0.44 1.95 -12.77
N ARG A 304 -0.71 2.42 -13.29
CA ARG A 304 -1.18 3.79 -13.03
C ARG A 304 -1.42 4.07 -11.56
N ARG A 305 -1.96 3.10 -10.81
CA ARG A 305 -2.19 3.25 -9.38
C ARG A 305 -0.91 3.06 -8.56
N LEU A 306 0.02 2.23 -9.04
CA LEU A 306 1.35 2.15 -8.45
C LEU A 306 2.08 3.49 -8.56
N ALA A 307 2.04 4.17 -9.72
CA ALA A 307 2.59 5.51 -9.87
C ALA A 307 2.03 6.47 -8.82
N PHE A 308 0.72 6.44 -8.61
CA PHE A 308 0.08 7.24 -7.56
C PHE A 308 0.50 6.82 -6.15
N THR A 309 0.68 5.53 -5.89
CA THR A 309 1.21 5.02 -4.61
C THR A 309 2.64 5.48 -4.38
N VAL A 310 3.51 5.44 -5.40
CA VAL A 310 4.91 5.91 -5.32
C VAL A 310 4.95 7.42 -5.01
N PHE A 311 4.09 8.22 -5.64
CA PHE A 311 3.93 9.63 -5.27
C PHE A 311 3.55 9.79 -3.78
N ARG A 312 2.61 9.00 -3.26
CA ARG A 312 2.25 9.02 -1.84
C ARG A 312 3.40 8.57 -0.93
N ILE A 313 4.21 7.60 -1.37
CA ILE A 313 5.43 7.19 -0.66
C ILE A 313 6.42 8.34 -0.57
N MET A 314 6.64 9.10 -1.66
CA MET A 314 7.47 10.32 -1.63
C MET A 314 6.97 11.29 -0.56
N MET A 315 5.66 11.50 -0.47
CA MET A 315 5.08 12.39 0.54
C MET A 315 5.36 11.91 1.97
N VAL A 316 5.23 10.61 2.24
CA VAL A 316 5.50 10.02 3.56
C VAL A 316 6.99 10.15 3.90
N LEU A 317 7.89 9.76 2.98
CA LEU A 317 9.35 9.84 3.17
C LEU A 317 9.79 11.28 3.45
N THR A 318 9.34 12.22 2.63
CA THR A 318 9.66 13.65 2.79
C THR A 318 9.15 14.19 4.14
N SER A 319 7.95 13.77 4.58
CA SER A 319 7.41 14.18 5.88
C SER A 319 8.24 13.61 7.05
N ILE A 320 8.67 12.34 6.97
CA ILE A 320 9.51 11.73 8.01
C ILE A 320 10.88 12.43 8.05
N ARG A 321 11.51 12.67 6.91
CA ARG A 321 12.79 13.38 6.83
C ARG A 321 12.69 14.78 7.43
N PHE A 322 11.63 15.51 7.11
CA PHE A 322 11.39 16.82 7.68
C PHE A 322 11.23 16.78 9.21
N MET A 323 10.51 15.77 9.74
CA MET A 323 10.38 15.56 11.19
C MET A 323 11.70 15.17 11.86
N ASP A 324 12.61 14.50 11.14
CA ASP A 324 13.95 14.15 11.65
C ASP A 324 14.88 15.38 11.72
N GLU A 325 14.76 16.32 10.79
CA GLU A 325 15.68 17.44 10.60
C GLU A 325 15.22 18.72 11.32
N ILE A 326 13.90 18.94 11.45
CA ILE A 326 13.33 20.20 11.93
C ILE A 326 12.77 20.04 13.33
N SER A 327 13.47 20.61 14.32
CA SER A 327 13.06 20.54 15.73
C SER A 327 11.88 21.48 16.08
N ASN A 328 11.72 22.59 15.36
CA ASN A 328 10.66 23.57 15.60
C ASN A 328 9.91 24.00 14.33
N PRO A 329 9.02 23.17 13.79
CA PRO A 329 8.24 23.50 12.60
C PRO A 329 7.35 24.73 12.76
N SER A 330 6.90 25.05 13.98
CA SER A 330 6.04 26.21 14.24
C SER A 330 6.71 27.54 13.89
N ALA A 331 8.04 27.60 13.89
CA ALA A 331 8.76 28.79 13.46
C ALA A 331 8.66 29.06 11.94
N MET A 332 8.26 28.04 11.17
CA MET A 332 8.09 28.10 9.71
C MET A 332 6.63 28.38 9.29
N THR A 333 5.70 28.43 10.25
CA THR A 333 4.27 28.62 9.95
C THR A 333 4.06 30.00 9.31
N PRO A 334 3.51 30.08 8.07
CA PRO A 334 3.25 31.33 7.40
C PRO A 334 2.18 32.14 8.14
N LYS A 335 2.39 33.48 8.25
CA LYS A 335 1.47 34.40 8.96
C LYS A 335 0.10 34.51 8.29
N ASP A 336 0.02 34.23 7.01
CA ASP A 336 -1.21 34.27 6.20
C ASP A 336 -2.06 33.00 6.30
N GLY A 337 -1.64 32.02 7.10
CA GLY A 337 -2.34 30.75 7.26
C GLY A 337 -2.17 29.78 6.09
N SER A 338 -1.28 30.08 5.13
CA SER A 338 -0.95 29.17 4.03
C SER A 338 -0.22 27.92 4.54
N ARG A 339 -0.10 26.90 3.67
CA ARG A 339 0.61 25.67 4.01
C ARG A 339 2.13 25.87 3.94
N ILE A 340 2.84 25.23 4.85
CA ILE A 340 4.31 25.14 4.77
C ILE A 340 4.65 24.24 3.56
N VAL A 341 5.47 24.76 2.66
CA VAL A 341 5.91 24.02 1.47
C VAL A 341 7.20 23.26 1.77
N ILE A 342 7.18 21.95 1.58
CA ILE A 342 8.36 21.08 1.70
C ILE A 342 8.66 20.48 0.32
N ARG A 343 9.90 20.58 -0.12
CA ARG A 343 10.36 19.99 -1.38
C ARG A 343 10.84 18.56 -1.14
N CYS A 344 10.39 17.63 -1.96
CA CYS A 344 10.91 16.26 -1.98
C CYS A 344 12.41 16.28 -2.32
N SER A 345 13.22 15.63 -1.49
CA SER A 345 14.65 15.50 -1.75
C SER A 345 14.94 14.47 -2.85
N ARG A 346 16.13 14.51 -3.46
CA ARG A 346 16.57 13.49 -4.41
C ARG A 346 16.58 12.11 -3.78
N ASP A 347 17.06 12.01 -2.55
CA ASP A 347 17.08 10.75 -1.82
C ASP A 347 15.67 10.14 -1.66
N ASP A 348 14.68 10.95 -1.27
CA ASP A 348 13.30 10.47 -1.08
C ASP A 348 12.64 10.06 -2.40
N PHE A 349 12.93 10.80 -3.46
CA PHE A 349 12.50 10.44 -4.81
C PHE A 349 13.09 9.10 -5.25
N ASP A 350 14.41 8.93 -5.18
CA ASP A 350 15.09 7.70 -5.60
C ASP A 350 14.63 6.48 -4.81
N ILE A 351 14.46 6.63 -3.49
CA ILE A 351 13.95 5.56 -2.62
C ILE A 351 12.52 5.17 -3.03
N ALA A 352 11.64 6.15 -3.25
CA ALA A 352 10.27 5.87 -3.63
C ALA A 352 10.18 5.19 -5.01
N MET A 353 11.01 5.61 -5.97
CA MET A 353 11.09 4.98 -7.28
C MET A 353 11.59 3.52 -7.18
N ALA A 354 12.66 3.28 -6.42
CA ALA A 354 13.16 1.92 -6.19
C ALA A 354 12.15 1.01 -5.49
N ILE A 355 11.38 1.54 -4.52
CA ILE A 355 10.26 0.82 -3.92
C ILE A 355 9.21 0.48 -4.99
N GLY A 356 8.89 1.40 -5.90
CA GLY A 356 7.97 1.18 -7.01
C GLY A 356 8.39 0.01 -7.91
N ASP A 357 9.68 -0.07 -8.24
CA ASP A 357 10.25 -1.14 -9.07
C ASP A 357 10.15 -2.52 -8.41
N VAL A 358 10.34 -2.59 -7.10
CA VAL A 358 10.13 -3.83 -6.35
C VAL A 358 8.65 -4.18 -6.28
N LEU A 359 7.79 -3.22 -5.97
CA LEU A 359 6.37 -3.46 -5.76
C LEU A 359 5.62 -3.87 -7.02
N ILE A 360 6.03 -3.39 -8.22
CA ILE A 360 5.39 -3.85 -9.46
C ILE A 360 5.61 -5.35 -9.66
N TYR A 361 6.84 -5.85 -9.44
CA TYR A 361 7.15 -7.26 -9.56
C TYR A 361 6.27 -8.12 -8.64
N HIS A 362 6.20 -7.76 -7.36
CA HIS A 362 5.38 -8.49 -6.37
C HIS A 362 3.87 -8.38 -6.66
N THR A 363 3.39 -7.21 -7.11
CA THR A 363 1.97 -7.01 -7.43
C THR A 363 1.57 -7.81 -8.68
N VAL A 364 2.42 -7.87 -9.70
CA VAL A 364 2.22 -8.71 -10.89
C VAL A 364 2.19 -10.19 -10.51
N TYR A 365 3.09 -10.62 -9.62
CA TYR A 365 3.09 -11.99 -9.09
C TYR A 365 1.76 -12.32 -8.38
N CYS A 366 1.31 -11.46 -7.47
CA CYS A 366 0.03 -11.65 -6.78
C CYS A 366 -1.16 -11.66 -7.76
N TYR A 367 -1.15 -10.78 -8.76
CA TYR A 367 -2.18 -10.73 -9.81
C TYR A 367 -2.24 -12.05 -10.61
N ALA A 368 -1.08 -12.59 -11.00
CA ALA A 368 -1.01 -13.82 -11.77
C ALA A 368 -1.63 -15.03 -11.05
N HIS A 369 -1.65 -15.00 -9.72
CA HIS A 369 -2.19 -16.06 -8.87
C HIS A 369 -3.67 -15.83 -8.51
N LEU A 370 -4.31 -14.74 -8.95
CA LEU A 370 -5.76 -14.56 -8.76
C LEU A 370 -6.55 -15.56 -9.62
N PRO A 371 -7.67 -16.12 -9.12
CA PRO A 371 -8.44 -17.18 -9.80
C PRO A 371 -8.92 -16.86 -11.21
N GLN A 372 -9.08 -15.56 -11.53
CA GLN A 372 -9.55 -15.07 -12.83
C GLN A 372 -8.45 -14.40 -13.65
N SER A 373 -7.19 -14.55 -13.24
CA SER A 373 -6.06 -13.99 -13.96
C SER A 373 -5.94 -14.61 -15.35
N LYS A 374 -5.74 -13.76 -16.36
CA LYS A 374 -5.40 -14.18 -17.73
C LYS A 374 -3.90 -14.41 -17.91
N VAL A 375 -3.11 -14.28 -16.86
CA VAL A 375 -1.66 -14.45 -16.86
C VAL A 375 -1.34 -15.93 -16.75
N THR A 376 -0.45 -16.42 -17.60
CA THR A 376 -0.02 -17.82 -17.61
C THR A 376 1.21 -17.98 -16.71
N THR A 377 1.17 -18.98 -15.81
CA THR A 377 2.33 -19.38 -14.99
C THR A 377 2.85 -20.74 -15.43
N ASN A 378 4.14 -21.02 -15.22
CA ASN A 378 4.71 -22.35 -15.39
C ASN A 378 4.38 -23.27 -14.19
N GLY A 379 4.80 -24.54 -14.25
CA GLY A 379 4.57 -25.51 -13.17
C GLY A 379 5.28 -25.16 -11.83
N GLN A 380 6.12 -24.15 -11.81
CA GLN A 380 6.82 -23.61 -10.64
C GLN A 380 6.20 -22.30 -10.13
N GLY A 381 5.07 -21.85 -10.73
CA GLY A 381 4.39 -20.60 -10.37
C GLY A 381 5.04 -19.35 -10.94
N GLU A 382 6.06 -19.45 -11.80
CA GLU A 382 6.68 -18.29 -12.44
C GLU A 382 5.83 -17.78 -13.61
N ILE A 383 5.77 -16.46 -13.76
CA ILE A 383 4.98 -15.82 -14.81
C ILE A 383 5.65 -16.05 -16.18
N ILE A 384 4.89 -16.61 -17.09
CA ILE A 384 5.33 -16.78 -18.47
C ILE A 384 5.01 -15.51 -19.26
N THR A 385 5.98 -14.61 -19.37
CA THR A 385 5.86 -13.36 -20.13
C THR A 385 5.84 -13.61 -21.63
N LYS A 386 5.33 -12.65 -22.42
CA LYS A 386 5.45 -12.66 -23.88
C LYS A 386 6.93 -12.80 -24.31
N LYS A 387 7.82 -12.05 -23.65
CA LYS A 387 9.26 -12.09 -23.87
C LYS A 387 9.83 -13.49 -23.59
N SER A 388 9.44 -14.13 -22.47
CA SER A 388 9.83 -15.50 -22.13
C SER A 388 9.35 -16.51 -23.20
N LYS A 389 8.09 -16.39 -23.68
CA LYS A 389 7.56 -17.24 -24.77
C LYS A 389 8.31 -17.04 -26.09
N MET A 390 8.64 -15.80 -26.41
CA MET A 390 9.45 -15.45 -27.59
C MET A 390 10.85 -16.08 -27.50
N GLU A 391 11.54 -15.98 -26.35
CA GLU A 391 12.86 -16.59 -26.14
C GLU A 391 12.81 -18.11 -26.22
N GLN A 392 11.79 -18.75 -25.64
CA GLN A 392 11.58 -20.20 -25.74
C GLN A 392 11.38 -20.63 -27.21
N LEU A 393 10.59 -19.88 -27.97
CA LEU A 393 10.42 -20.12 -29.40
C LEU A 393 11.75 -19.99 -30.15
N LEU A 394 12.48 -18.88 -29.91
CA LEU A 394 13.77 -18.66 -30.56
C LEU A 394 14.80 -19.74 -30.22
N ALA A 395 14.86 -20.14 -28.92
CA ALA A 395 15.76 -21.22 -28.50
C ALA A 395 15.43 -22.56 -29.17
N ALA A 396 14.14 -22.89 -29.33
CA ALA A 396 13.68 -24.13 -29.95
C ALA A 396 13.86 -24.17 -31.50
N LEU A 397 14.05 -23.03 -32.14
CA LEU A 397 14.30 -22.96 -33.58
C LEU A 397 15.75 -23.32 -33.88
N PRO A 398 16.05 -23.99 -35.02
CA PRO A 398 17.42 -24.20 -35.49
C PRO A 398 18.08 -22.90 -35.96
N ASN A 399 19.43 -22.90 -36.17
CA ASN A 399 20.16 -21.71 -36.59
C ASN A 399 19.71 -21.17 -37.98
N LYS A 400 19.27 -22.06 -38.86
CA LYS A 400 18.61 -21.70 -40.12
C LYS A 400 17.27 -22.42 -40.17
N PHE A 401 16.22 -21.72 -40.50
CA PHE A 401 14.86 -22.26 -40.52
C PHE A 401 13.99 -21.51 -41.52
N ASP A 402 12.93 -22.15 -41.95
CA ASP A 402 11.92 -21.60 -42.84
C ASP A 402 10.57 -21.38 -42.12
N ARG A 403 9.59 -20.92 -42.89
CA ARG A 403 8.24 -20.67 -42.37
C ARG A 403 7.52 -21.93 -41.84
N GLU A 404 7.79 -23.09 -42.49
CA GLU A 404 7.17 -24.36 -42.07
C GLU A 404 7.76 -24.83 -40.76
N THR A 405 9.06 -24.73 -40.58
CA THR A 405 9.80 -25.05 -39.37
C THR A 405 9.29 -24.23 -38.19
N TYR A 406 9.19 -22.88 -38.27
CA TYR A 406 8.71 -22.11 -37.12
C TYR A 406 7.22 -22.35 -36.83
N ARG A 407 6.41 -22.68 -37.83
CA ARG A 407 5.02 -23.10 -37.60
C ARG A 407 4.92 -24.42 -36.86
N ALA A 408 5.71 -25.40 -37.22
CA ALA A 408 5.75 -26.70 -36.54
C ALA A 408 6.20 -26.55 -35.08
N VAL A 409 7.27 -25.77 -34.84
CA VAL A 409 7.72 -25.45 -33.46
C VAL A 409 6.65 -24.70 -32.69
N SER A 410 5.97 -23.72 -33.31
CA SER A 410 4.87 -22.99 -32.70
C SER A 410 3.72 -23.90 -32.22
N MET A 411 3.30 -24.81 -33.10
CA MET A 411 2.23 -25.77 -32.78
C MET A 411 2.66 -26.69 -31.63
N LYS A 412 3.91 -27.15 -31.64
CA LYS A 412 4.46 -27.99 -30.56
C LYS A 412 4.44 -27.29 -29.19
N HIS A 413 4.65 -25.98 -29.17
CA HIS A 413 4.62 -25.15 -27.95
C HIS A 413 3.23 -24.55 -27.67
N GLY A 414 2.21 -24.85 -28.47
CA GLY A 414 0.85 -24.35 -28.29
C GLY A 414 0.69 -22.85 -28.61
N TYR A 415 1.62 -22.24 -29.39
CA TYR A 415 1.52 -20.85 -29.76
C TYR A 415 0.74 -20.64 -31.06
N PRO A 416 -0.18 -19.62 -31.14
CA PRO A 416 -0.88 -19.30 -32.38
C PRO A 416 0.12 -18.91 -33.50
N VAL A 417 -0.01 -19.47 -34.68
CA VAL A 417 0.88 -19.22 -35.83
C VAL A 417 0.93 -17.74 -36.22
N SER A 418 -0.20 -17.02 -36.13
CA SER A 418 -0.27 -15.59 -36.40
C SER A 418 0.56 -14.75 -35.40
N THR A 419 0.59 -15.17 -34.15
CA THR A 419 1.40 -14.53 -33.08
C THR A 419 2.88 -14.78 -33.31
N THR A 420 3.27 -16.03 -33.58
CA THR A 420 4.67 -16.38 -33.84
C THR A 420 5.23 -15.73 -35.10
N ALA A 421 4.42 -15.54 -36.14
CA ALA A 421 4.83 -14.79 -37.31
C ALA A 421 5.18 -13.32 -36.96
N LYS A 422 4.44 -12.69 -36.07
CA LYS A 422 4.77 -11.35 -35.53
C LYS A 422 6.09 -11.38 -34.76
N TRP A 423 6.31 -12.36 -33.90
CA TRP A 423 7.52 -12.49 -33.09
C TRP A 423 8.78 -12.70 -33.99
N ILE A 424 8.69 -13.50 -35.04
CA ILE A 424 9.79 -13.64 -36.03
C ILE A 424 10.11 -12.29 -36.65
N ASN A 425 9.12 -11.52 -37.07
CA ASN A 425 9.33 -10.17 -37.61
C ASN A 425 9.95 -9.21 -36.59
N ASP A 426 9.52 -9.29 -35.32
CA ASP A 426 10.09 -8.49 -34.24
C ASP A 426 11.57 -8.83 -34.02
N TYR A 427 11.96 -10.11 -34.04
CA TYR A 427 13.35 -10.53 -33.95
C TYR A 427 14.21 -10.09 -35.16
N VAL A 428 13.63 -10.04 -36.36
CA VAL A 428 14.31 -9.46 -37.53
C VAL A 428 14.55 -7.96 -37.32
N ARG A 429 13.56 -7.21 -36.83
CA ARG A 429 13.69 -5.77 -36.52
C ARG A 429 14.73 -5.50 -35.42
N GLN A 430 14.83 -6.40 -34.42
CA GLN A 430 15.81 -6.32 -33.34
C GLN A 430 17.23 -6.75 -33.76
N GLY A 431 17.45 -7.19 -35.01
CA GLY A 431 18.73 -7.67 -35.46
C GLY A 431 19.18 -9.01 -34.87
N ARG A 432 18.26 -9.79 -34.32
CA ARG A 432 18.51 -11.14 -33.75
C ARG A 432 18.30 -12.26 -34.78
N LEU A 433 17.54 -11.97 -35.81
CA LEU A 433 17.35 -12.83 -36.99
C LEU A 433 17.64 -12.06 -38.27
N GLU A 434 18.28 -12.72 -39.22
CA GLU A 434 18.42 -12.25 -40.58
C GLU A 434 17.38 -12.95 -41.50
N HIS A 435 16.64 -12.17 -42.27
CA HIS A 435 15.77 -12.70 -43.32
C HIS A 435 16.62 -12.91 -44.59
N SER A 436 17.17 -14.11 -44.74
CA SER A 436 18.19 -14.42 -45.76
C SER A 436 17.63 -14.60 -47.17
N SER A 437 16.38 -15.03 -47.34
CA SER A 437 15.65 -15.16 -48.60
C SER A 437 14.15 -15.36 -48.31
N GLN A 438 13.33 -15.45 -49.37
CA GLN A 438 11.88 -15.62 -49.21
C GLN A 438 11.56 -16.81 -48.27
N ASN A 439 10.91 -16.51 -47.11
CA ASN A 439 10.55 -17.46 -46.05
C ASN A 439 11.73 -18.15 -45.33
N CYS A 440 12.97 -17.71 -45.48
CA CYS A 440 14.12 -18.29 -44.78
C CYS A 440 14.77 -17.30 -43.83
N TYR A 441 15.10 -17.78 -42.63
CA TYR A 441 15.62 -16.99 -41.51
C TYR A 441 16.89 -17.62 -40.95
N ARG A 442 17.80 -16.81 -40.44
CA ARG A 442 19.03 -17.22 -39.78
C ARG A 442 19.20 -16.48 -38.46
N LYS A 443 19.58 -17.20 -37.39
CA LYS A 443 19.98 -16.58 -36.11
C LYS A 443 21.30 -15.85 -36.29
N LEU A 444 21.41 -14.65 -35.73
CA LEU A 444 22.60 -13.81 -35.74
C LEU A 444 23.38 -13.93 -34.43
#